data_792b519eb3e0ad6c7e97fef0bb7a4c92
#
_entry.id   792b519eb3e0ad6c7e97fef0bb7a4c92
#
_cell.length_a   1.000
_cell.length_b   1.000
_cell.length_c   1.000
_cell.angle_alpha   90.00
_cell.angle_beta   90.00
_cell.angle_gamma   90.00
#
_symmetry.space_group_name_H-M   'P 1'
#
loop_
_entity.id
_entity.type
_entity.pdbx_description
1 polymer ?
#
loop_
_entity_poly.entity_id
_entity_poly.type
_entity_poly.pdbx_seq_one_letter_code
_entity_poly.pdbx_strand_id
1 'polypeptide(L)'
;MHATMNLSASPATARPVWDRFVRVFHWTLVSCVLLNSFVVDDGENLHQWLGYLASALVVTRIVWGFIGSKHARFADFFPTPSRLMRHLRGMLSGQPEKHWGHNPLGAVMMLVLMALVLTLGVTGWMQSLDAFWGEEWLQDLHEQAGDLLLLSAGRHGAAAIVMGRLERTRLVKAMVTGIKETY
;
A
#
# COMPACT_ATOMS: atom_id res chain seq x y z
N MET A 1 39.58 -30.86 -24.66
CA MET A 1 38.21 -30.46 -25.07
C MET A 1 37.44 -30.05 -23.81
N HIS A 2 37.50 -28.76 -23.42
CA HIS A 2 36.71 -28.27 -22.29
C HIS A 2 35.37 -27.79 -22.83
N ALA A 3 34.31 -28.52 -22.49
CA ALA A 3 32.96 -28.07 -22.73
C ALA A 3 32.63 -26.92 -21.75
N THR A 4 32.59 -25.71 -22.24
CA THR A 4 32.05 -24.56 -21.53
C THR A 4 30.55 -24.75 -21.38
N MET A 5 30.12 -25.09 -20.17
CA MET A 5 28.73 -25.12 -19.78
C MET A 5 28.20 -23.67 -19.80
N ASN A 6 27.50 -23.34 -20.86
CA ASN A 6 26.75 -22.08 -20.98
C ASN A 6 25.60 -22.15 -19.96
N LEU A 7 25.78 -21.52 -18.80
CA LEU A 7 24.68 -21.25 -17.87
C LEU A 7 23.79 -20.18 -18.53
N SER A 8 22.84 -20.65 -19.35
CA SER A 8 21.79 -19.78 -19.87
C SER A 8 20.99 -19.25 -18.69
N ALA A 9 21.16 -17.96 -18.39
CA ALA A 9 20.32 -17.25 -17.42
C ALA A 9 18.85 -17.49 -17.83
N SER A 10 18.06 -18.00 -16.91
CA SER A 10 16.61 -18.15 -17.13
C SER A 10 16.03 -16.81 -17.58
N PRO A 11 15.22 -16.78 -18.63
CA PRO A 11 14.68 -15.52 -19.13
C PRO A 11 13.87 -14.82 -18.05
N ALA A 12 14.12 -13.54 -17.86
CA ALA A 12 13.36 -12.70 -16.93
C ALA A 12 11.87 -12.78 -17.29
N THR A 13 11.05 -13.20 -16.33
CA THR A 13 9.61 -13.30 -16.56
C THR A 13 8.96 -11.95 -16.22
N ALA A 14 8.35 -11.32 -17.21
CA ALA A 14 7.59 -10.07 -17.06
C ALA A 14 6.09 -10.34 -17.19
N ARG A 15 5.30 -9.86 -16.22
CA ARG A 15 3.84 -10.01 -16.27
C ARG A 15 3.13 -8.73 -15.85
N PRO A 16 2.00 -8.34 -16.49
CA PRO A 16 1.17 -7.25 -16.03
C PRO A 16 0.48 -7.67 -14.71
N VAL A 17 0.69 -6.87 -13.66
CA VAL A 17 0.15 -7.13 -12.32
C VAL A 17 -0.76 -5.99 -11.89
N TRP A 18 -0.32 -4.74 -12.07
CA TRP A 18 -1.07 -3.57 -11.62
C TRP A 18 -1.78 -2.89 -12.79
N ASP A 19 -3.11 -2.82 -12.73
CA ASP A 19 -3.91 -2.07 -13.70
C ASP A 19 -3.71 -0.54 -13.55
N ARG A 20 -4.23 0.21 -14.52
CA ARG A 20 -4.07 1.68 -14.52
C ARG A 20 -4.75 2.33 -13.32
N PHE A 21 -5.93 1.82 -12.92
CA PHE A 21 -6.66 2.37 -11.78
C PHE A 21 -5.86 2.25 -10.49
N VAL A 22 -5.31 1.06 -10.19
CA VAL A 22 -4.50 0.82 -8.98
C VAL A 22 -3.28 1.73 -8.95
N ARG A 23 -2.63 1.95 -10.08
CA ARG A 23 -1.44 2.81 -10.18
C ARG A 23 -1.76 4.29 -9.97
N VAL A 24 -2.81 4.80 -10.63
CA VAL A 24 -3.26 6.20 -10.48
C VAL A 24 -3.72 6.42 -9.04
N PHE A 25 -4.58 5.55 -8.52
CA PHE A 25 -5.00 5.56 -7.13
C PHE A 25 -3.80 5.65 -6.16
N HIS A 26 -2.83 4.75 -6.31
CA HIS A 26 -1.68 4.69 -5.41
C HIS A 26 -0.87 5.99 -5.41
N TRP A 27 -0.48 6.48 -6.59
CA TRP A 27 0.38 7.67 -6.64
C TRP A 27 -0.37 8.94 -6.26
N THR A 28 -1.66 9.06 -6.58
CA THR A 28 -2.48 10.19 -6.12
C THR A 28 -2.64 10.15 -4.59
N LEU A 29 -2.90 8.98 -4.00
CA LEU A 29 -3.00 8.82 -2.55
C LEU A 29 -1.67 9.18 -1.85
N VAL A 30 -0.55 8.69 -2.36
CA VAL A 30 0.79 9.04 -1.85
C VAL A 30 1.01 10.56 -1.91
N SER A 31 0.64 11.21 -3.02
CA SER A 31 0.75 12.67 -3.14
C SER A 31 -0.13 13.40 -2.13
N CYS A 32 -1.39 12.99 -1.93
CA CYS A 32 -2.27 13.58 -0.91
C CYS A 32 -1.67 13.46 0.49
N VAL A 33 -1.19 12.28 0.86
CA VAL A 33 -0.58 12.04 2.17
C VAL A 33 0.66 12.90 2.37
N LEU A 34 1.59 12.91 1.41
CA LEU A 34 2.83 13.69 1.52
C LEU A 34 2.56 15.20 1.56
N LEU A 35 1.64 15.71 0.74
CA LEU A 35 1.29 17.12 0.75
C LEU A 35 0.66 17.51 2.09
N ASN A 36 -0.29 16.74 2.61
CA ASN A 36 -0.92 17.00 3.91
C ASN A 36 0.04 16.94 5.08
N SER A 37 1.06 16.05 5.01
CA SER A 37 1.95 15.84 6.15
C SER A 37 3.18 16.76 6.16
N PHE A 38 3.56 17.36 5.03
CA PHE A 38 4.85 18.07 4.94
C PHE A 38 4.75 19.45 4.27
N VAL A 39 3.62 19.80 3.65
CA VAL A 39 3.53 21.02 2.83
C VAL A 39 2.38 21.92 3.25
N VAL A 40 1.26 21.33 3.69
CA VAL A 40 0.03 22.05 4.02
C VAL A 40 -0.12 22.09 5.54
N ASP A 41 -0.40 23.27 6.07
CA ASP A 41 -0.62 23.45 7.52
C ASP A 41 -1.94 22.81 7.96
N ASP A 42 -1.92 22.27 9.19
CA ASP A 42 -3.09 21.65 9.79
C ASP A 42 -4.24 22.66 9.94
N GLY A 43 -5.45 22.18 9.66
CA GLY A 43 -6.66 23.02 9.74
C GLY A 43 -6.93 23.91 8.54
N GLU A 44 -6.01 24.03 7.58
CA GLU A 44 -6.28 24.76 6.34
C GLU A 44 -7.33 24.05 5.46
N ASN A 45 -8.04 24.84 4.66
CA ASN A 45 -9.01 24.30 3.69
C ASN A 45 -8.36 23.25 2.75
N LEU A 46 -7.12 23.46 2.35
CA LEU A 46 -6.41 22.55 1.46
C LEU A 46 -6.13 21.20 2.15
N HIS A 47 -5.76 21.22 3.45
CA HIS A 47 -5.61 20.02 4.27
C HIS A 47 -6.89 19.18 4.26
N GLN A 48 -8.03 19.82 4.50
CA GLN A 48 -9.34 19.14 4.50
C GLN A 48 -9.67 18.55 3.13
N TRP A 49 -9.51 19.30 2.04
CA TRP A 49 -9.80 18.81 0.68
C TRP A 49 -8.91 17.64 0.26
N LEU A 50 -7.63 17.68 0.58
CA LEU A 50 -6.72 16.57 0.33
C LEU A 50 -7.09 15.33 1.16
N GLY A 51 -7.52 15.51 2.42
CA GLY A 51 -8.03 14.45 3.28
C GLY A 51 -9.32 13.81 2.72
N TYR A 52 -10.27 14.61 2.25
CA TYR A 52 -11.48 14.10 1.60
C TYR A 52 -11.18 13.38 0.29
N LEU A 53 -10.26 13.92 -0.52
CA LEU A 53 -9.82 13.25 -1.74
C LEU A 53 -9.16 11.89 -1.44
N ALA A 54 -8.26 11.85 -0.44
CA ALA A 54 -7.62 10.61 -0.02
C ALA A 54 -8.64 9.57 0.45
N SER A 55 -9.64 9.98 1.24
CA SER A 55 -10.72 9.12 1.72
C SER A 55 -11.60 8.60 0.57
N ALA A 56 -11.99 9.47 -0.36
CA ALA A 56 -12.75 9.09 -1.54
C ALA A 56 -11.98 8.11 -2.43
N LEU A 57 -10.67 8.30 -2.59
CA LEU A 57 -9.80 7.35 -3.29
C LEU A 57 -9.79 5.99 -2.60
N VAL A 58 -9.71 5.93 -1.27
CA VAL A 58 -9.74 4.67 -0.53
C VAL A 58 -11.10 3.97 -0.68
N VAL A 59 -12.21 4.71 -0.60
CA VAL A 59 -13.54 4.14 -0.84
C VAL A 59 -13.65 3.55 -2.25
N THR A 60 -13.20 4.28 -3.27
CA THR A 60 -13.19 3.76 -4.66
C THR A 60 -12.27 2.56 -4.80
N ARG A 61 -11.14 2.51 -4.08
CA ARG A 61 -10.23 1.34 -4.06
C ARG A 61 -10.89 0.12 -3.40
N ILE A 62 -11.69 0.32 -2.37
CA ILE A 62 -12.47 -0.76 -1.74
C ILE A 62 -13.45 -1.34 -2.75
N VAL A 63 -14.22 -0.50 -3.43
CA VAL A 63 -15.15 -0.94 -4.49
C VAL A 63 -14.39 -1.70 -5.59
N TRP A 64 -13.25 -1.15 -6.05
CA TRP A 64 -12.39 -1.82 -7.04
C TRP A 64 -11.83 -3.15 -6.54
N GLY A 65 -11.68 -3.31 -5.22
CA GLY A 65 -11.29 -4.56 -4.59
C GLY A 65 -12.29 -5.71 -4.77
N PHE A 66 -13.54 -5.41 -5.12
CA PHE A 66 -14.55 -6.43 -5.42
C PHE A 66 -14.73 -6.66 -6.93
N ILE A 67 -14.71 -5.59 -7.74
CA ILE A 67 -15.07 -5.66 -9.16
C ILE A 67 -13.89 -5.50 -10.13
N GLY A 68 -12.71 -5.14 -9.62
CA GLY A 68 -11.52 -4.79 -10.41
C GLY A 68 -10.81 -5.98 -11.06
N SER A 69 -9.59 -5.72 -11.55
CA SER A 69 -8.75 -6.75 -12.18
C SER A 69 -8.34 -7.85 -11.19
N LYS A 70 -7.89 -9.01 -11.70
CA LYS A 70 -7.57 -10.20 -10.89
C LYS A 70 -6.70 -9.88 -9.67
N HIS A 71 -5.56 -9.21 -9.86
CA HIS A 71 -4.63 -8.89 -8.77
C HIS A 71 -5.02 -7.69 -7.92
N ALA A 72 -6.06 -6.93 -8.33
CA ALA A 72 -6.66 -5.85 -7.54
C ALA A 72 -7.73 -6.34 -6.58
N ARG A 73 -8.34 -7.52 -6.84
CA ARG A 73 -9.44 -8.05 -6.02
C ARG A 73 -8.97 -8.63 -4.70
N PHE A 74 -9.71 -8.33 -3.64
CA PHE A 74 -9.45 -8.87 -2.30
C PHE A 74 -9.43 -10.40 -2.29
N ALA A 75 -10.28 -11.07 -3.06
CA ALA A 75 -10.32 -12.53 -3.16
C ALA A 75 -8.97 -13.15 -3.57
N ASP A 76 -8.15 -12.45 -4.35
CA ASP A 76 -6.85 -12.94 -4.82
C ASP A 76 -5.78 -12.92 -3.71
N PHE A 77 -5.79 -11.90 -2.85
CA PHE A 77 -4.72 -11.65 -1.89
C PHE A 77 -5.15 -11.52 -0.43
N PHE A 78 -6.42 -11.72 -0.07
CA PHE A 78 -6.90 -11.53 1.31
C PHE A 78 -6.03 -12.31 2.30
N PRO A 79 -5.48 -11.64 3.34
CA PRO A 79 -4.50 -12.23 4.24
C PRO A 79 -5.18 -13.09 5.32
N THR A 80 -5.63 -14.29 4.95
CA THR A 80 -6.16 -15.22 5.96
C THR A 80 -5.05 -15.62 6.95
N PRO A 81 -5.38 -15.95 8.22
CA PRO A 81 -4.39 -16.37 9.22
C PRO A 81 -3.50 -17.52 8.74
N SER A 82 -4.07 -18.48 8.00
CA SER A 82 -3.32 -19.60 7.43
C SER A 82 -2.32 -19.19 6.35
N ARG A 83 -2.71 -18.27 5.45
CA ARG A 83 -1.81 -17.71 4.43
C ARG A 83 -0.69 -16.89 5.06
N LEU A 84 -1.03 -16.08 6.07
CA LEU A 84 -0.04 -15.26 6.78
C LEU A 84 0.98 -16.14 7.52
N MET A 85 0.51 -17.17 8.27
CA MET A 85 1.39 -18.07 9.01
C MET A 85 2.30 -18.87 8.07
N ARG A 86 1.79 -19.36 6.94
CA ARG A 86 2.58 -20.06 5.94
C ARG A 86 3.67 -19.15 5.35
N HIS A 87 3.32 -17.92 4.99
CA HIS A 87 4.26 -16.93 4.48
C HIS A 87 5.37 -16.62 5.48
N LEU A 88 5.02 -16.40 6.76
CA LEU A 88 6.00 -16.14 7.83
C LEU A 88 6.94 -17.33 8.03
N ARG A 89 6.42 -18.57 8.05
CA ARG A 89 7.24 -19.78 8.15
C ARG A 89 8.18 -19.91 6.95
N GLY A 90 7.71 -19.65 5.73
CA GLY A 90 8.53 -19.65 4.51
C GLY A 90 9.67 -18.64 4.58
N MET A 91 9.41 -17.44 5.09
CA MET A 91 10.45 -16.42 5.29
C MET A 91 11.50 -16.86 6.32
N LEU A 92 11.07 -17.40 7.47
CA LEU A 92 11.96 -17.87 8.53
C LEU A 92 12.81 -19.09 8.10
N SER A 93 12.26 -19.96 7.24
CA SER A 93 12.99 -21.12 6.70
C SER A 93 13.86 -20.80 5.48
N GLY A 94 13.96 -19.55 5.06
CA GLY A 94 14.73 -19.14 3.88
C GLY A 94 14.13 -19.56 2.54
N GLN A 95 12.86 -19.97 2.53
CA GLN A 95 12.13 -20.40 1.33
C GLN A 95 10.86 -19.52 1.13
N PRO A 96 11.02 -18.22 0.82
CA PRO A 96 9.88 -17.34 0.63
C PRO A 96 9.05 -17.76 -0.59
N GLU A 97 7.72 -17.85 -0.40
CA GLU A 97 6.80 -18.05 -1.51
C GLU A 97 6.80 -16.85 -2.45
N LYS A 98 6.91 -17.08 -3.76
CA LYS A 98 6.81 -16.03 -4.77
C LYS A 98 5.34 -15.69 -5.04
N HIS A 99 4.98 -14.43 -4.85
CA HIS A 99 3.65 -13.89 -5.15
C HIS A 99 3.71 -12.92 -6.33
N TRP A 100 2.78 -13.01 -7.28
CA TRP A 100 2.69 -12.03 -8.37
C TRP A 100 2.08 -10.71 -7.91
N GLY A 101 0.95 -10.76 -7.18
CA GLY A 101 0.30 -9.61 -6.56
C GLY A 101 0.91 -9.28 -5.18
N HIS A 102 0.06 -8.88 -4.23
CA HIS A 102 0.47 -8.65 -2.85
C HIS A 102 0.82 -9.97 -2.16
N ASN A 103 1.94 -10.00 -1.45
CA ASN A 103 2.19 -11.04 -0.49
C ASN A 103 1.31 -10.82 0.77
N PRO A 104 1.10 -11.83 1.63
CA PRO A 104 0.21 -11.71 2.79
C PRO A 104 0.53 -10.56 3.75
N LEU A 105 1.81 -10.26 3.98
CA LEU A 105 2.23 -9.12 4.81
C LEU A 105 1.94 -7.78 4.13
N GLY A 106 2.20 -7.67 2.83
CA GLY A 106 1.86 -6.49 2.03
C GLY A 106 0.35 -6.25 1.99
N ALA A 107 -0.46 -7.32 1.97
CA ALA A 107 -1.91 -7.23 2.04
C ALA A 107 -2.39 -6.68 3.39
N VAL A 108 -1.84 -7.17 4.52
CA VAL A 108 -2.11 -6.61 5.85
C VAL A 108 -1.74 -5.13 5.90
N MET A 109 -0.53 -4.79 5.47
CA MET A 109 -0.07 -3.39 5.46
C MET A 109 -1.00 -2.49 4.64
N MET A 110 -1.43 -2.94 3.46
CA MET A 110 -2.37 -2.18 2.63
C MET A 110 -3.71 -1.95 3.36
N LEU A 111 -4.26 -2.97 4.03
CA LEU A 111 -5.51 -2.82 4.78
C LEU A 111 -5.36 -1.87 5.97
N VAL A 112 -4.22 -1.92 6.68
CA VAL A 112 -3.91 -0.99 7.77
C VAL A 112 -3.82 0.44 7.27
N LEU A 113 -3.08 0.70 6.19
CA LEU A 113 -2.96 2.03 5.59
C LEU A 113 -4.32 2.58 5.14
N MET A 114 -5.15 1.75 4.48
CA MET A 114 -6.50 2.16 4.07
C MET A 114 -7.40 2.47 5.28
N ALA A 115 -7.33 1.68 6.35
CA ALA A 115 -8.09 1.92 7.58
C ALA A 115 -7.65 3.25 8.23
N LEU A 116 -6.35 3.53 8.31
CA LEU A 116 -5.83 4.78 8.87
C LEU A 116 -6.28 6.00 8.06
N VAL A 117 -6.23 5.94 6.73
CA VAL A 117 -6.73 7.05 5.87
C VAL A 117 -8.22 7.27 6.10
N LEU A 118 -9.03 6.22 6.21
CA LEU A 118 -10.47 6.36 6.52
C LEU A 118 -10.71 6.92 7.93
N THR A 119 -9.92 6.49 8.92
CA THR A 119 -10.00 7.04 10.28
C THR A 119 -9.72 8.55 10.25
N LEU A 120 -8.65 8.98 9.56
CA LEU A 120 -8.32 10.40 9.39
C LEU A 120 -9.43 11.16 8.66
N GLY A 121 -10.01 10.60 7.60
CA GLY A 121 -11.12 11.21 6.89
C GLY A 121 -12.36 11.38 7.77
N VAL A 122 -12.70 10.37 8.57
CA VAL A 122 -13.85 10.42 9.49
C VAL A 122 -13.59 11.40 10.64
N THR A 123 -12.45 11.30 11.32
CA THR A 123 -12.12 12.17 12.45
C THR A 123 -11.96 13.63 12.00
N GLY A 124 -11.33 13.89 10.85
CA GLY A 124 -11.21 15.23 10.27
C GLY A 124 -12.58 15.82 9.88
N TRP A 125 -13.47 14.99 9.32
CA TRP A 125 -14.84 15.43 9.07
C TRP A 125 -15.61 15.72 10.37
N MET A 126 -15.49 14.86 11.38
CA MET A 126 -16.15 15.09 12.68
C MET A 126 -15.69 16.41 13.32
N GLN A 127 -14.41 16.75 13.24
CA GLN A 127 -13.88 18.03 13.77
C GLN A 127 -14.48 19.27 13.09
N SER A 128 -15.03 19.14 11.89
CA SER A 128 -15.74 20.23 11.19
C SER A 128 -17.20 20.41 11.64
N LEU A 129 -17.73 19.53 12.48
CA LEU A 129 -19.10 19.59 12.98
C LEU A 129 -19.16 20.36 14.30
N ASP A 130 -20.15 21.24 14.47
CA ASP A 130 -20.36 22.01 15.71
C ASP A 130 -20.43 21.13 16.96
N ALA A 131 -20.99 19.92 16.83
CA ALA A 131 -21.16 18.97 17.93
C ALA A 131 -19.82 18.45 18.50
N PHE A 132 -18.73 18.52 17.74
CA PHE A 132 -17.40 18.03 18.11
C PHE A 132 -16.33 19.13 18.09
N TRP A 133 -16.76 20.37 17.95
CA TRP A 133 -15.85 21.50 17.89
C TRP A 133 -15.06 21.64 19.20
N GLY A 134 -13.72 21.58 19.10
CA GLY A 134 -12.82 21.72 20.25
C GLY A 134 -12.68 20.49 21.12
N GLU A 135 -13.26 19.34 20.76
CA GLU A 135 -13.12 18.09 21.51
C GLU A 135 -11.67 17.56 21.42
N GLU A 136 -10.93 17.63 22.53
CA GLU A 136 -9.51 17.25 22.63
C GLU A 136 -9.28 15.77 22.24
N TRP A 137 -10.14 14.86 22.73
CA TRP A 137 -10.00 13.43 22.42
C TRP A 137 -10.06 13.13 20.92
N LEU A 138 -10.81 13.92 20.16
CA LEU A 138 -10.96 13.75 18.72
C LEU A 138 -9.74 14.31 17.98
N GLN A 139 -9.18 15.41 18.47
CA GLN A 139 -7.92 15.98 17.97
C GLN A 139 -6.78 14.99 18.20
N ASP A 140 -6.63 14.49 19.44
CA ASP A 140 -5.62 13.49 19.79
C ASP A 140 -5.73 12.22 18.93
N LEU A 141 -6.96 11.73 18.70
CA LEU A 141 -7.17 10.56 17.86
C LEU A 141 -6.76 10.81 16.39
N HIS A 142 -7.07 12.00 15.85
CA HIS A 142 -6.69 12.38 14.50
C HIS A 142 -5.17 12.48 14.37
N GLU A 143 -4.49 13.16 15.29
CA GLU A 143 -3.04 13.32 15.32
C GLU A 143 -2.34 11.96 15.43
N GLN A 144 -2.73 11.12 16.40
CA GLN A 144 -2.15 9.79 16.57
C GLN A 144 -2.36 8.90 15.34
N ALA A 145 -3.53 8.99 14.68
CA ALA A 145 -3.79 8.26 13.45
C ALA A 145 -2.90 8.77 12.30
N GLY A 146 -2.61 10.09 12.24
CA GLY A 146 -1.68 10.70 11.31
C GLY A 146 -0.26 10.19 11.48
N ASP A 147 0.25 10.21 12.71
CA ASP A 147 1.57 9.71 13.05
C ASP A 147 1.72 8.23 12.69
N LEU A 148 0.71 7.43 13.03
CA LEU A 148 0.69 6.01 12.72
C LEU A 148 0.62 5.76 11.21
N LEU A 149 -0.10 6.60 10.45
CA LEU A 149 -0.13 6.55 8.99
C LEU A 149 1.25 6.82 8.41
N LEU A 150 1.94 7.86 8.84
CA LEU A 150 3.28 8.21 8.35
C LEU A 150 4.30 7.11 8.66
N LEU A 151 4.30 6.62 9.89
CA LEU A 151 5.17 5.52 10.32
C LEU A 151 4.92 4.26 9.46
N SER A 152 3.64 3.92 9.24
CA SER A 152 3.24 2.75 8.46
C SER A 152 3.56 2.92 6.97
N ALA A 153 3.36 4.12 6.40
CA ALA A 153 3.73 4.45 5.02
C ALA A 153 5.25 4.37 4.81
N GLY A 154 6.03 4.90 5.74
CA GLY A 154 7.50 4.78 5.72
C GLY A 154 7.97 3.31 5.74
N ARG A 155 7.38 2.49 6.61
CA ARG A 155 7.66 1.04 6.65
C ARG A 155 7.23 0.33 5.38
N HIS A 156 6.09 0.71 4.80
CA HIS A 156 5.62 0.17 3.52
C HIS A 156 6.62 0.45 2.40
N GLY A 157 7.07 1.70 2.26
CA GLY A 157 8.07 2.08 1.27
C GLY A 157 9.41 1.35 1.46
N ALA A 158 9.90 1.30 2.70
CA ALA A 158 11.13 0.56 3.04
C ALA A 158 10.99 -0.93 2.73
N ALA A 159 9.86 -1.56 3.11
CA ALA A 159 9.60 -2.96 2.81
C ALA A 159 9.55 -3.24 1.30
N ALA A 160 8.95 -2.35 0.50
CA ALA A 160 8.94 -2.48 -0.96
C ALA A 160 10.35 -2.46 -1.56
N ILE A 161 11.26 -1.62 -1.03
CA ILE A 161 12.65 -1.57 -1.48
C ILE A 161 13.43 -2.81 -1.05
N VAL A 162 13.33 -3.18 0.24
CA VAL A 162 14.06 -4.33 0.80
C VAL A 162 13.60 -5.64 0.16
N MET A 163 12.28 -5.89 0.13
CA MET A 163 11.75 -7.10 -0.48
C MET A 163 12.01 -7.15 -1.99
N GLY A 164 11.95 -5.99 -2.67
CA GLY A 164 12.33 -5.91 -4.07
C GLY A 164 13.77 -6.39 -4.34
N ARG A 165 14.70 -6.07 -3.45
CA ARG A 165 16.10 -6.54 -3.52
C ARG A 165 16.23 -8.02 -3.19
N LEU A 166 15.58 -8.48 -2.11
CA LEU A 166 15.64 -9.88 -1.67
C LEU A 166 15.00 -10.84 -2.70
N GLU A 167 13.85 -10.47 -3.25
CA GLU A 167 13.13 -11.26 -4.24
C GLU A 167 13.65 -11.07 -5.67
N ARG A 168 14.67 -10.23 -5.88
CA ARG A 168 15.17 -9.82 -7.21
C ARG A 168 14.06 -9.34 -8.13
N THR A 169 13.17 -8.50 -7.60
CA THR A 169 12.03 -7.92 -8.31
C THR A 169 12.05 -6.40 -8.19
N ARG A 170 11.63 -5.68 -9.22
CA ARG A 170 11.54 -4.21 -9.18
C ARG A 170 10.14 -3.77 -8.76
N LEU A 171 9.80 -3.91 -7.46
CA LEU A 171 8.44 -3.64 -6.95
C LEU A 171 8.00 -2.18 -7.18
N VAL A 172 8.87 -1.21 -6.92
CA VAL A 172 8.58 0.22 -7.15
C VAL A 172 8.36 0.49 -8.65
N LYS A 173 9.23 -0.04 -9.52
CA LYS A 173 9.06 0.06 -10.98
C LYS A 173 7.74 -0.58 -11.42
N ALA A 174 7.37 -1.72 -10.85
CA ALA A 174 6.10 -2.38 -11.16
C ALA A 174 4.89 -1.50 -10.82
N MET A 175 4.96 -0.72 -9.74
CA MET A 175 3.88 0.22 -9.39
C MET A 175 3.82 1.43 -10.34
N VAL A 176 4.89 1.76 -11.05
CA VAL A 176 4.90 2.80 -12.10
C VAL A 176 4.45 2.25 -13.44
N THR A 177 5.02 1.10 -13.86
CA THR A 177 4.80 0.55 -15.21
C THR A 177 3.59 -0.39 -15.31
N GLY A 178 3.16 -0.98 -14.19
CA GLY A 178 2.16 -2.05 -14.11
C GLY A 178 2.74 -3.44 -14.32
N ILE A 179 4.02 -3.57 -14.71
CA ILE A 179 4.67 -4.82 -15.08
C ILE A 179 5.65 -5.24 -13.98
N LYS A 180 5.45 -6.44 -13.43
CA LYS A 180 6.39 -7.04 -12.47
C LYS A 180 7.39 -7.90 -13.23
N GLU A 181 8.66 -7.55 -13.09
CA GLU A 181 9.82 -8.27 -13.67
C GLU A 181 10.54 -9.02 -12.54
N THR A 182 10.85 -10.30 -12.78
CA THR A 182 11.65 -11.14 -11.87
C THR A 182 12.92 -11.56 -12.61
N TYR A 183 14.09 -11.43 -11.97
CA TYR A 183 15.40 -11.74 -12.54
C TYR A 183 15.97 -13.04 -11.96
#